data_64877295d6c3b287ce6f811d88fb6198
#
_entry.id   64877295d6c3b287ce6f811d88fb6198
#
_cell.length_a   1.000
_cell.length_b   1.000
_cell.length_c   1.000
_cell.angle_alpha   90.00
_cell.angle_beta   90.00
_cell.angle_gamma   90.00
#
_symmetry.space_group_name_H-M   'P 1'
#
loop_
_entity.id
_entity.type
_entity.pdbx_description
1 polymer ?
#
loop_
_entity_poly.entity_id
_entity_poly.type
_entity_poly.pdbx_seq_one_letter_code
_entity_poly.pdbx_strand_id
1 'polypeptide(L)'
;GVNLITPHAFYYTLGRGTLRDCPPSYFFQQPCFPYMGAMFAAWTRMAQVLRRGTYHAPLLLLRNHRLAALQHGGMLAWAFDSESTFEPRTLAAAPDTDAVERVEVHTVLRLHRAHVGFDFGEETVLARDATITPEGHVRIGRMTYSAVMLPPLDDLEPATTVWLEEFQKKGGTVIPHGLLRDLSPDIDLPGEGHEEILVHTRDTADGLEYFLVNVSGRTLHPEIRLESDRDLYDPTADCVVHTGTTLPGNFEFPDGSAFF
;
A
#
# COMPACT_ATOMS: atom_id res chain seq x y z
N GLY A 1 4.05 0.39 -4.08
CA GLY A 1 3.67 -0.02 -5.39
C GLY A 1 4.46 -1.18 -5.97
N VAL A 2 3.74 -2.12 -6.57
CA VAL A 2 4.37 -3.20 -7.32
C VAL A 2 4.91 -2.63 -8.63
N ASN A 3 6.21 -2.72 -8.83
CA ASN A 3 6.90 -2.21 -10.03
C ASN A 3 7.65 -3.29 -10.81
N LEU A 4 7.60 -4.53 -10.35
CA LEU A 4 8.14 -5.71 -11.02
C LEU A 4 7.22 -6.90 -10.73
N ILE A 5 6.70 -7.51 -11.80
CA ILE A 5 5.82 -8.66 -11.71
C ILE A 5 6.54 -9.88 -12.26
N THR A 6 6.67 -10.92 -11.44
CA THR A 6 7.21 -12.21 -11.85
C THR A 6 6.07 -13.23 -11.82
N PRO A 7 5.44 -13.55 -12.96
CA PRO A 7 4.36 -14.53 -12.99
C PRO A 7 4.85 -15.92 -12.57
N HIS A 8 4.09 -16.59 -11.72
CA HIS A 8 4.34 -17.95 -11.29
C HIS A 8 3.09 -18.79 -11.56
N ALA A 9 3.14 -19.80 -12.43
CA ALA A 9 4.30 -20.38 -13.10
C ALA A 9 4.00 -20.70 -14.58
N PHE A 10 5.05 -21.13 -15.30
CA PHE A 10 4.94 -21.65 -16.65
C PHE A 10 5.24 -23.17 -16.63
N TYR A 11 4.20 -24.01 -16.79
CA TYR A 11 4.35 -25.46 -16.79
C TYR A 11 4.49 -25.98 -18.20
N TYR A 12 5.46 -26.85 -18.45
CA TYR A 12 5.61 -27.53 -19.75
C TYR A 12 4.50 -28.54 -20.00
N THR A 13 3.91 -29.11 -18.95
CA THR A 13 2.84 -30.10 -19.03
C THR A 13 1.85 -29.96 -17.90
N LEU A 14 0.60 -30.28 -18.15
CA LEU A 14 -0.45 -30.36 -17.11
C LEU A 14 -0.71 -31.82 -16.68
N GLY A 15 0.15 -32.77 -17.08
CA GLY A 15 0.03 -34.17 -16.69
C GLY A 15 0.56 -34.48 -15.28
N ARG A 16 0.09 -35.58 -14.70
CA ARG A 16 0.59 -36.23 -13.47
C ARG A 16 1.02 -35.30 -12.33
N GLY A 17 0.07 -34.63 -11.72
CA GLY A 17 0.32 -33.89 -10.48
C GLY A 17 0.58 -32.40 -10.65
N THR A 18 0.93 -31.90 -11.84
CA THR A 18 1.09 -30.47 -12.09
C THR A 18 -0.21 -29.67 -11.94
N LEU A 19 -1.38 -30.35 -12.02
CA LEU A 19 -2.70 -29.75 -11.77
C LEU A 19 -3.04 -29.65 -10.26
N ARG A 20 -2.22 -30.24 -9.39
CA ARG A 20 -2.46 -30.21 -7.94
C ARG A 20 -1.94 -28.96 -7.27
N ASP A 21 -0.94 -28.33 -7.88
CA ASP A 21 -0.27 -27.20 -7.28
C ASP A 21 -0.93 -25.90 -7.70
N CYS A 22 -1.00 -25.01 -6.78
CA CYS A 22 -1.28 -23.61 -6.97
C CYS A 22 0.08 -22.89 -7.11
N PRO A 23 0.22 -21.94 -8.01
CA PRO A 23 -0.78 -21.32 -8.89
C PRO A 23 -0.99 -22.05 -10.22
N PRO A 24 -2.05 -21.69 -10.98
CA PRO A 24 -2.29 -22.24 -12.31
C PRO A 24 -1.19 -21.84 -13.30
N SER A 25 -0.95 -22.68 -14.31
CA SER A 25 0.01 -22.36 -15.38
C SER A 25 -0.42 -21.14 -16.18
N TYR A 26 0.51 -20.24 -16.48
CA TYR A 26 0.34 -19.11 -17.41
C TYR A 26 0.83 -19.45 -18.83
N PHE A 27 1.09 -20.71 -19.15
CA PHE A 27 1.65 -21.12 -20.43
C PHE A 27 0.57 -21.47 -21.48
N PHE A 28 1.00 -21.94 -22.64
CA PHE A 28 0.14 -22.14 -23.82
C PHE A 28 -1.09 -23.03 -23.62
N GLN A 29 -1.14 -23.80 -22.52
CA GLN A 29 -2.30 -24.62 -22.18
C GLN A 29 -3.51 -23.81 -21.69
N GLN A 30 -3.27 -22.54 -21.30
CA GLN A 30 -4.35 -21.65 -20.85
C GLN A 30 -5.07 -21.01 -22.05
N PRO A 31 -6.41 -20.97 -22.03
CA PRO A 31 -7.18 -20.31 -23.10
C PRO A 31 -6.84 -18.83 -23.29
N CYS A 32 -6.37 -18.14 -22.22
CA CYS A 32 -5.99 -16.73 -22.28
C CYS A 32 -4.58 -16.48 -22.83
N PHE A 33 -3.78 -17.53 -23.06
CA PHE A 33 -2.39 -17.39 -23.51
C PHE A 33 -2.20 -16.50 -24.75
N PRO A 34 -3.06 -16.56 -25.79
CA PRO A 34 -2.93 -15.66 -26.95
C PRO A 34 -3.04 -14.16 -26.61
N TYR A 35 -3.69 -13.83 -25.49
CA TYR A 35 -3.93 -12.44 -25.06
C TYR A 35 -2.89 -11.95 -24.04
N MET A 36 -2.02 -12.82 -23.54
CA MET A 36 -1.05 -12.48 -22.51
C MET A 36 -0.04 -11.42 -22.96
N GLY A 37 0.25 -11.34 -24.25
CA GLY A 37 1.13 -10.30 -24.80
C GLY A 37 0.59 -8.89 -24.52
N ALA A 38 -0.70 -8.67 -24.73
CA ALA A 38 -1.35 -7.38 -24.44
C ALA A 38 -1.35 -7.07 -22.93
N MET A 39 -1.64 -8.07 -22.10
CA MET A 39 -1.60 -7.94 -20.63
C MET A 39 -0.20 -7.59 -20.15
N PHE A 40 0.84 -8.29 -20.59
CA PHE A 40 2.22 -8.00 -20.20
C PHE A 40 2.69 -6.63 -20.70
N ALA A 41 2.23 -6.18 -21.87
CA ALA A 41 2.53 -4.85 -22.36
C ALA A 41 1.94 -3.77 -21.43
N ALA A 42 0.67 -3.91 -21.02
CA ALA A 42 0.04 -3.00 -20.06
C ALA A 42 0.77 -3.02 -18.71
N TRP A 43 1.10 -4.19 -18.17
CA TRP A 43 1.88 -4.33 -16.93
C TRP A 43 3.25 -3.68 -17.02
N THR A 44 3.91 -3.80 -18.17
CA THR A 44 5.22 -3.17 -18.40
C THR A 44 5.11 -1.66 -18.37
N ARG A 45 4.09 -1.06 -18.99
CA ARG A 45 3.83 0.37 -18.96
C ARG A 45 3.54 0.86 -17.53
N MET A 46 2.65 0.17 -16.81
CA MET A 46 2.38 0.47 -15.39
C MET A 46 3.66 0.41 -14.56
N ALA A 47 4.46 -0.66 -14.72
CA ALA A 47 5.71 -0.81 -13.99
C ALA A 47 6.72 0.29 -14.31
N GLN A 48 6.77 0.77 -15.55
CA GLN A 48 7.65 1.88 -15.94
C GLN A 48 7.30 3.17 -15.20
N VAL A 49 6.01 3.51 -15.09
CA VAL A 49 5.56 4.68 -14.33
C VAL A 49 5.79 4.48 -12.82
N LEU A 50 5.38 3.34 -12.27
CA LEU A 50 5.53 3.03 -10.83
C LEU A 50 6.99 2.91 -10.35
N ARG A 51 7.97 2.89 -11.26
CA ARG A 51 9.41 2.92 -10.93
C ARG A 51 10.01 4.32 -10.90
N ARG A 52 9.30 5.34 -11.37
CA ARG A 52 9.78 6.72 -11.40
C ARG A 52 9.77 7.30 -9.98
N GLY A 53 10.76 8.12 -9.66
CA GLY A 53 10.82 8.83 -8.38
C GLY A 53 10.81 7.93 -7.14
N THR A 54 10.27 8.44 -6.04
CA THR A 54 10.10 7.76 -4.75
C THR A 54 8.63 7.69 -4.36
N TYR A 55 8.27 6.69 -3.55
CA TYR A 55 6.91 6.63 -2.99
C TYR A 55 6.66 7.85 -2.10
N HIS A 56 5.53 8.51 -2.29
CA HIS A 56 5.08 9.58 -1.42
C HIS A 56 4.32 8.99 -0.24
N ALA A 57 4.92 9.03 0.94
CA ALA A 57 4.33 8.51 2.17
C ALA A 57 4.63 9.49 3.32
N PRO A 58 3.78 10.49 3.56
CA PRO A 58 3.98 11.45 4.63
C PRO A 58 3.82 10.85 6.03
N LEU A 59 3.15 9.70 6.15
CA LEU A 59 2.84 9.04 7.40
C LEU A 59 3.62 7.74 7.60
N LEU A 60 4.27 7.59 8.77
CA LEU A 60 4.81 6.32 9.26
C LEU A 60 3.80 5.69 10.21
N LEU A 61 3.15 4.60 9.82
CA LEU A 61 2.25 3.82 10.67
C LEU A 61 3.06 2.79 11.46
N LEU A 62 3.28 3.07 12.74
CA LEU A 62 4.11 2.23 13.59
C LEU A 62 3.36 0.96 14.00
N ARG A 63 4.04 -0.18 13.92
CA ARG A 63 3.52 -1.49 14.35
C ARG A 63 4.22 -1.94 15.63
N ASN A 64 3.45 -2.57 16.52
CA ASN A 64 4.00 -3.18 17.71
C ASN A 64 4.90 -4.37 17.36
N HIS A 65 6.14 -4.37 17.81
CA HIS A 65 7.09 -5.46 17.60
C HIS A 65 6.59 -6.78 18.21
N ARG A 66 6.10 -6.75 19.43
CA ARG A 66 5.56 -7.94 20.14
C ARG A 66 4.34 -8.51 19.41
N LEU A 67 3.43 -7.65 18.94
CA LEU A 67 2.25 -8.10 18.19
C LEU A 67 2.65 -8.81 16.91
N ALA A 68 3.61 -8.27 16.15
CA ALA A 68 4.11 -8.90 14.94
C ALA A 68 4.69 -10.31 15.23
N ALA A 69 5.44 -10.48 16.33
CA ALA A 69 5.98 -11.76 16.74
C ALA A 69 4.90 -12.79 17.12
N LEU A 70 3.79 -12.34 17.70
CA LEU A 70 2.65 -13.19 18.06
C LEU A 70 1.84 -13.63 16.83
N GLN A 71 1.65 -12.73 15.86
CA GLN A 71 0.90 -13.00 14.61
C GLN A 71 1.63 -13.98 13.69
N HIS A 72 2.95 -13.90 13.60
CA HIS A 72 3.74 -14.73 12.68
C HIS A 72 3.78 -16.23 13.03
N GLY A 73 3.47 -16.62 14.26
CA GLY A 73 3.38 -18.02 14.64
C GLY A 73 2.34 -18.82 13.86
N GLY A 74 1.19 -18.19 13.49
CA GLY A 74 0.12 -18.82 12.72
C GLY A 74 0.37 -18.86 11.21
N MET A 75 0.94 -17.79 10.64
CA MET A 75 1.13 -17.66 9.19
C MET A 75 2.27 -18.56 8.66
N LEU A 76 3.33 -18.76 9.45
CA LEU A 76 4.41 -19.68 9.09
C LEU A 76 3.94 -21.15 9.11
N ALA A 77 3.02 -21.52 9.98
CA ALA A 77 2.44 -22.84 9.99
C ALA A 77 1.65 -23.14 8.71
N TRP A 78 0.92 -22.15 8.17
CA TRP A 78 0.20 -22.30 6.89
C TRP A 78 1.14 -22.38 5.68
N ALA A 79 2.25 -21.65 5.70
CA ALA A 79 3.15 -21.55 4.56
C ALA A 79 4.07 -22.77 4.39
N PHE A 80 4.34 -23.52 5.46
CA PHE A 80 5.40 -24.54 5.43
C PHE A 80 4.96 -25.97 5.71
N ASP A 81 3.74 -26.22 6.24
CA ASP A 81 3.33 -27.60 6.46
C ASP A 81 1.85 -27.81 6.78
N SER A 82 1.22 -28.72 6.03
CA SER A 82 -0.06 -29.33 6.42
C SER A 82 0.10 -30.47 7.45
N GLU A 83 1.34 -30.82 7.80
CA GLU A 83 1.67 -31.93 8.70
C GLU A 83 2.59 -31.52 9.86
N SER A 84 2.99 -30.23 9.96
CA SER A 84 3.85 -29.82 11.07
C SER A 84 3.09 -29.83 12.38
N THR A 85 3.63 -30.52 13.32
CA THR A 85 3.22 -30.56 14.74
C THR A 85 3.56 -29.27 15.48
N PHE A 86 3.54 -28.13 14.81
CA PHE A 86 3.71 -26.85 15.45
C PHE A 86 2.42 -26.51 16.20
N GLU A 87 2.33 -26.97 17.42
CA GLU A 87 1.31 -26.51 18.35
C GLU A 87 1.52 -25.00 18.54
N PRO A 88 0.52 -24.15 18.20
CA PRO A 88 0.62 -22.75 18.52
C PRO A 88 0.82 -22.66 20.04
N ARG A 89 1.96 -22.13 20.48
CA ARG A 89 2.18 -21.84 21.89
C ARG A 89 1.08 -20.89 22.30
N THR A 90 0.09 -21.40 22.99
CA THR A 90 -0.91 -20.60 23.69
C THR A 90 -0.18 -19.81 24.76
N LEU A 91 0.25 -18.61 24.42
CA LEU A 91 0.72 -17.65 25.41
C LEU A 91 -0.50 -17.26 26.25
N ALA A 92 -0.55 -17.78 27.46
CA ALA A 92 -1.68 -17.67 28.38
C ALA A 92 -2.05 -16.23 28.81
N ALA A 93 -1.55 -15.23 28.17
CA ALA A 93 -1.88 -13.81 28.36
C ALA A 93 -1.62 -12.98 27.09
N ALA A 94 -1.73 -13.59 25.90
CA ALA A 94 -1.65 -12.80 24.67
C ALA A 94 -2.91 -11.92 24.57
N PRO A 95 -2.79 -10.63 24.19
CA PRO A 95 -3.96 -9.83 23.81
C PRO A 95 -4.70 -10.56 22.69
N ASP A 96 -6.01 -10.30 22.55
CA ASP A 96 -6.77 -10.81 21.41
C ASP A 96 -6.15 -10.26 20.11
N THR A 97 -5.20 -11.03 19.55
CA THR A 97 -4.42 -10.65 18.37
C THR A 97 -5.32 -10.41 17.18
N ASP A 98 -6.43 -11.14 17.06
CA ASP A 98 -7.41 -10.98 16.00
C ASP A 98 -8.16 -9.65 16.13
N ALA A 99 -8.45 -9.21 17.36
CA ALA A 99 -9.08 -7.91 17.59
C ALA A 99 -8.12 -6.77 17.23
N VAL A 100 -6.87 -6.87 17.61
CA VAL A 100 -5.85 -5.86 17.29
C VAL A 100 -5.59 -5.81 15.77
N GLU A 101 -5.49 -6.96 15.11
CA GLU A 101 -5.34 -7.02 13.66
C GLU A 101 -6.53 -6.38 12.94
N ARG A 102 -7.77 -6.65 13.37
CA ARG A 102 -8.96 -5.98 12.82
C ARG A 102 -8.89 -4.46 12.95
N VAL A 103 -8.43 -3.94 14.08
CA VAL A 103 -8.27 -2.50 14.31
C VAL A 103 -7.22 -1.91 13.38
N GLU A 104 -6.09 -2.60 13.20
CA GLU A 104 -5.02 -2.19 12.28
C GLU A 104 -5.51 -2.18 10.82
N VAL A 105 -6.12 -3.27 10.37
CA VAL A 105 -6.72 -3.39 9.03
C VAL A 105 -7.76 -2.29 8.80
N HIS A 106 -8.62 -2.01 9.77
CA HIS A 106 -9.60 -0.94 9.66
C HIS A 106 -8.94 0.44 9.50
N THR A 107 -7.86 0.69 10.24
CA THR A 107 -7.10 1.95 10.11
C THR A 107 -6.45 2.07 8.75
N VAL A 108 -5.83 1.01 8.23
CA VAL A 108 -5.26 0.94 6.89
C VAL A 108 -6.30 1.23 5.81
N LEU A 109 -7.48 0.60 5.89
CA LEU A 109 -8.57 0.86 4.95
C LEU A 109 -9.07 2.31 5.01
N ARG A 110 -9.11 2.91 6.20
CA ARG A 110 -9.47 4.32 6.35
C ARG A 110 -8.42 5.26 5.76
N LEU A 111 -7.12 4.96 5.91
CA LEU A 111 -6.05 5.72 5.27
C LEU A 111 -6.14 5.66 3.75
N HIS A 112 -6.39 4.47 3.18
CA HIS A 112 -6.62 4.33 1.74
C HIS A 112 -7.84 5.12 1.26
N ARG A 113 -8.96 5.06 1.97
CA ARG A 113 -10.18 5.83 1.66
C ARG A 113 -9.99 7.34 1.80
N ALA A 114 -9.09 7.76 2.68
CA ALA A 114 -8.72 9.15 2.86
C ALA A 114 -7.59 9.59 1.90
N HIS A 115 -7.13 8.73 1.01
CA HIS A 115 -6.04 8.97 0.04
C HIS A 115 -4.76 9.49 0.69
N VAL A 116 -4.43 8.99 1.88
CA VAL A 116 -3.20 9.33 2.60
C VAL A 116 -2.15 8.25 2.37
N GLY A 117 -1.02 8.65 1.80
CA GLY A 117 0.14 7.76 1.65
C GLY A 117 0.79 7.44 3.00
N PHE A 118 1.14 6.18 3.21
CA PHE A 118 1.80 5.73 4.43
C PHE A 118 2.72 4.54 4.18
N ASP A 119 3.71 4.40 5.05
CA ASP A 119 4.51 3.19 5.18
C ASP A 119 4.32 2.56 6.56
N PHE A 120 4.50 1.27 6.66
CA PHE A 120 4.60 0.60 7.94
C PHE A 120 5.99 0.81 8.55
N GLY A 121 6.01 1.26 9.81
CA GLY A 121 7.20 1.36 10.64
C GLY A 121 7.29 0.22 11.64
N GLU A 122 8.49 -0.25 11.90
CA GLU A 122 8.80 -1.26 12.88
C GLU A 122 9.66 -0.63 13.99
N GLU A 123 9.34 -0.93 15.25
CA GLU A 123 9.92 -0.28 16.42
C GLU A 123 11.45 -0.36 16.47
N THR A 124 12.02 -1.52 16.15
CA THR A 124 13.48 -1.70 16.18
C THR A 124 14.18 -0.91 15.07
N VAL A 125 13.54 -0.80 13.89
CA VAL A 125 14.04 0.01 12.78
C VAL A 125 13.97 1.48 13.13
N LEU A 126 12.86 1.93 13.74
CA LEU A 126 12.70 3.31 14.18
C LEU A 126 13.80 3.69 15.19
N ALA A 127 13.98 2.89 16.22
CA ALA A 127 14.94 3.18 17.28
C ALA A 127 16.40 3.11 16.82
N ARG A 128 16.73 2.24 15.84
CA ARG A 128 18.10 2.02 15.37
C ARG A 128 18.52 2.92 14.22
N ASP A 129 17.64 3.08 13.22
CA ASP A 129 18.01 3.64 11.91
C ASP A 129 17.35 5.01 11.63
N ALA A 130 16.34 5.40 12.38
CA ALA A 130 15.66 6.66 12.15
C ALA A 130 16.47 7.86 12.67
N THR A 131 16.42 8.95 11.91
CA THR A 131 16.95 10.26 12.32
C THR A 131 15.86 11.29 12.26
N ILE A 132 15.98 12.33 13.10
CA ILE A 132 15.05 13.46 13.13
C ILE A 132 15.68 14.60 12.33
N THR A 133 15.00 15.08 11.29
CA THR A 133 15.47 16.18 10.47
C THR A 133 15.31 17.53 11.20
N PRO A 134 15.98 18.61 10.75
CA PRO A 134 15.79 19.94 11.32
C PRO A 134 14.35 20.45 11.28
N GLU A 135 13.57 19.99 10.30
CA GLU A 135 12.15 20.34 10.12
C GLU A 135 11.22 19.53 11.04
N GLY A 136 11.77 18.63 11.86
CA GLY A 136 10.97 17.78 12.75
C GLY A 136 10.32 16.57 12.03
N HIS A 137 10.93 16.07 10.95
CA HIS A 137 10.45 14.89 10.26
C HIS A 137 11.31 13.65 10.60
N VAL A 138 10.73 12.47 10.44
CA VAL A 138 11.43 11.19 10.56
C VAL A 138 12.08 10.84 9.23
N ARG A 139 13.37 10.52 9.25
CA ARG A 139 14.07 10.01 8.07
C ARG A 139 14.58 8.61 8.33
N ILE A 140 14.20 7.66 7.45
CA ILE A 140 14.68 6.28 7.44
C ILE A 140 15.14 5.96 6.02
N GLY A 141 16.43 5.74 5.84
CA GLY A 141 17.01 5.52 4.52
C GLY A 141 16.75 6.69 3.58
N ARG A 142 15.97 6.47 2.53
CA ARG A 142 15.59 7.49 1.54
C ARG A 142 14.24 8.13 1.82
N MET A 143 13.46 7.54 2.71
CA MET A 143 12.11 8.01 3.03
C MET A 143 12.13 9.06 4.11
N THR A 144 11.20 10.01 4.01
CA THR A 144 10.98 11.06 5.00
C THR A 144 9.49 11.15 5.30
N TYR A 145 9.15 11.08 6.59
CA TYR A 145 7.77 11.08 7.06
C TYR A 145 7.54 12.32 7.92
N SER A 146 6.45 13.03 7.67
CA SER A 146 6.08 14.22 8.44
C SER A 146 5.40 13.88 9.77
N ALA A 147 4.86 12.68 9.90
CA ALA A 147 4.17 12.23 11.10
C ALA A 147 4.39 10.75 11.38
N VAL A 148 4.26 10.38 12.65
CA VAL A 148 4.26 8.99 13.13
C VAL A 148 2.91 8.70 13.78
N MET A 149 2.17 7.70 13.29
CA MET A 149 0.97 7.18 13.94
C MET A 149 1.34 6.03 14.86
N LEU A 150 0.88 6.10 16.11
CA LEU A 150 1.12 5.07 17.11
C LEU A 150 0.40 3.77 16.75
N PRO A 151 0.89 2.61 17.18
CA PRO A 151 0.21 1.34 17.02
C PRO A 151 -1.06 1.25 17.88
N PRO A 152 -1.93 0.24 17.63
CA PRO A 152 -3.17 0.09 18.37
C PRO A 152 -3.01 -0.29 19.85
N LEU A 153 -1.87 -0.85 20.23
CA LEU A 153 -1.55 -1.19 21.61
C LEU A 153 -0.55 -0.20 22.20
N ASP A 154 -0.81 0.23 23.42
CA ASP A 154 0.12 1.02 24.23
C ASP A 154 1.15 0.12 24.92
N ASP A 155 1.89 -0.67 24.12
CA ASP A 155 2.94 -1.61 24.57
C ASP A 155 4.16 -1.41 23.67
N LEU A 156 4.77 -0.23 23.77
CA LEU A 156 5.95 0.13 23.00
C LEU A 156 7.23 -0.34 23.69
N GLU A 157 8.23 -0.68 22.90
CA GLU A 157 9.56 -0.91 23.40
C GLU A 157 10.12 0.37 24.07
N PRO A 158 10.85 0.26 25.20
CA PRO A 158 11.38 1.43 25.89
C PRO A 158 12.23 2.35 25.01
N ALA A 159 13.00 1.79 24.09
CA ALA A 159 13.80 2.58 23.16
C ALA A 159 12.93 3.40 22.19
N THR A 160 11.81 2.85 21.74
CA THR A 160 10.83 3.52 20.89
C THR A 160 10.17 4.66 21.64
N THR A 161 9.78 4.45 22.91
CA THR A 161 9.19 5.49 23.74
C THR A 161 10.15 6.68 23.90
N VAL A 162 11.40 6.42 24.24
CA VAL A 162 12.44 7.48 24.38
C VAL A 162 12.64 8.22 23.05
N TRP A 163 12.67 7.49 21.93
CA TRP A 163 12.82 8.07 20.60
C TRP A 163 11.64 8.98 20.22
N LEU A 164 10.40 8.55 20.49
CA LEU A 164 9.19 9.34 20.24
C LEU A 164 9.13 10.61 21.09
N GLU A 165 9.55 10.55 22.36
CA GLU A 165 9.65 11.73 23.20
C GLU A 165 10.66 12.75 22.65
N GLU A 166 11.81 12.28 22.17
CA GLU A 166 12.81 13.17 21.55
C GLU A 166 12.27 13.77 20.24
N PHE A 167 11.57 12.97 19.44
CA PHE A 167 10.93 13.41 18.21
C PHE A 167 9.93 14.54 18.47
N GLN A 168 9.04 14.37 19.46
CA GLN A 168 8.08 15.41 19.84
C GLN A 168 8.76 16.67 20.40
N LYS A 169 9.83 16.55 21.19
CA LYS A 169 10.62 17.68 21.67
C LYS A 169 11.25 18.50 20.55
N LYS A 170 11.56 17.86 19.43
CA LYS A 170 12.09 18.50 18.21
C LYS A 170 10.99 19.00 17.25
N GLY A 171 9.74 19.01 17.68
CA GLY A 171 8.60 19.49 16.88
C GLY A 171 7.95 18.42 15.99
N GLY A 172 8.32 17.15 16.15
CA GLY A 172 7.74 16.04 15.40
C GLY A 172 6.28 15.76 15.75
N THR A 173 5.50 15.34 14.79
CA THR A 173 4.07 15.05 14.94
C THR A 173 3.86 13.57 15.25
N VAL A 174 3.31 13.29 16.44
CA VAL A 174 2.88 11.95 16.84
C VAL A 174 1.36 11.90 16.90
N ILE A 175 0.76 10.95 16.19
CA ILE A 175 -0.69 10.81 16.02
C ILE A 175 -1.15 9.55 16.75
N PRO A 176 -2.17 9.62 17.63
CA PRO A 176 -2.78 8.43 18.22
C PRO A 176 -3.33 7.49 17.16
N HIS A 177 -3.33 6.19 17.44
CA HIS A 177 -3.83 5.19 16.51
C HIS A 177 -5.25 5.51 16.02
N GLY A 178 -5.44 5.42 14.69
CA GLY A 178 -6.74 5.61 14.05
C GLY A 178 -7.26 7.06 14.03
N LEU A 179 -6.50 8.04 14.49
CA LEU A 179 -6.88 9.46 14.43
C LEU A 179 -6.45 10.07 13.09
N LEU A 180 -7.38 10.18 12.12
CA LEU A 180 -7.08 10.63 10.76
C LEU A 180 -7.40 12.10 10.49
N ARG A 181 -8.09 12.80 11.39
CA ARG A 181 -8.61 14.18 11.16
C ARG A 181 -7.52 15.22 10.86
N ASP A 182 -6.28 14.95 11.29
CA ASP A 182 -5.17 15.90 11.17
C ASP A 182 -4.26 15.53 9.95
N LEU A 183 -4.68 14.55 9.14
CA LEU A 183 -3.98 14.12 7.94
C LEU A 183 -4.62 14.74 6.70
N SER A 184 -3.78 15.20 5.79
CA SER A 184 -4.21 15.70 4.48
C SER A 184 -4.14 14.59 3.43
N PRO A 185 -5.11 14.51 2.52
CA PRO A 185 -5.02 13.57 1.40
C PRO A 185 -3.91 13.99 0.44
N ASP A 186 -3.33 13.01 -0.25
CA ASP A 186 -2.31 13.24 -1.28
C ASP A 186 -2.90 13.90 -2.54
N ILE A 187 -4.20 13.71 -2.77
CA ILE A 187 -4.94 14.23 -3.93
C ILE A 187 -6.37 14.63 -3.51
N ASP A 188 -6.89 15.71 -4.06
CA ASP A 188 -8.29 16.13 -3.86
C ASP A 188 -9.22 15.41 -4.84
N LEU A 189 -9.95 14.42 -4.34
CA LEU A 189 -10.95 13.63 -5.06
C LEU A 189 -12.32 13.82 -4.42
N PRO A 190 -13.01 14.94 -4.65
CA PRO A 190 -14.34 15.14 -4.10
C PRO A 190 -15.39 14.29 -4.84
N GLY A 191 -16.58 14.16 -4.25
CA GLY A 191 -17.73 13.51 -4.87
C GLY A 191 -18.03 12.12 -4.33
N GLU A 192 -19.08 11.50 -4.85
CA GLU A 192 -19.55 10.19 -4.42
C GLU A 192 -18.63 9.08 -4.95
N GLY A 193 -18.28 8.13 -4.11
CA GLY A 193 -17.46 6.95 -4.47
C GLY A 193 -15.96 7.20 -4.53
N HIS A 194 -15.47 8.41 -4.20
CA HIS A 194 -14.03 8.70 -4.18
C HIS A 194 -13.26 7.75 -3.26
N GLU A 195 -13.83 7.35 -2.14
CA GLU A 195 -13.24 6.40 -1.17
C GLU A 195 -13.05 4.98 -1.70
N GLU A 196 -13.63 4.66 -2.87
CA GLU A 196 -13.48 3.39 -3.58
C GLU A 196 -12.43 3.48 -4.70
N ILE A 197 -11.74 4.61 -4.82
CA ILE A 197 -10.58 4.79 -5.70
C ILE A 197 -9.31 4.66 -4.84
N LEU A 198 -8.50 3.66 -5.14
CA LEU A 198 -7.18 3.53 -4.53
C LEU A 198 -6.21 4.49 -5.21
N VAL A 199 -5.43 5.18 -4.40
CA VAL A 199 -4.41 6.14 -4.85
C VAL A 199 -3.03 5.68 -4.39
N HIS A 200 -2.06 5.72 -5.31
CA HIS A 200 -0.65 5.55 -4.99
C HIS A 200 0.12 6.73 -5.58
N THR A 201 0.73 7.50 -4.72
CA THR A 201 1.40 8.75 -5.08
C THR A 201 2.90 8.57 -5.12
N ARG A 202 3.55 9.23 -6.09
CA ARG A 202 5.01 9.22 -6.22
C ARG A 202 5.54 10.64 -6.37
N ASP A 203 6.63 10.91 -5.65
CA ASP A 203 7.45 12.11 -5.82
C ASP A 203 8.41 11.90 -6.98
N THR A 204 8.30 12.71 -8.03
CA THR A 204 9.19 12.68 -9.20
C THR A 204 9.89 14.02 -9.39
N ALA A 205 10.81 14.10 -10.32
CA ALA A 205 11.47 15.35 -10.67
C ALA A 205 10.49 16.39 -11.26
N ASP A 206 9.38 15.91 -11.84
CA ASP A 206 8.35 16.73 -12.49
C ASP A 206 7.17 17.06 -11.55
N GLY A 207 7.25 16.64 -10.28
CA GLY A 207 6.23 16.79 -9.26
C GLY A 207 5.54 15.46 -8.89
N LEU A 208 4.35 15.55 -8.31
CA LEU A 208 3.59 14.35 -7.90
C LEU A 208 2.99 13.65 -9.12
N GLU A 209 3.14 12.34 -9.15
CA GLU A 209 2.44 11.43 -10.07
C GLU A 209 1.49 10.55 -9.26
N TYR A 210 0.27 10.38 -9.75
CA TYR A 210 -0.78 9.61 -9.09
C TYR A 210 -1.12 8.38 -9.91
N PHE A 211 -1.18 7.22 -9.28
CA PHE A 211 -1.74 6.01 -9.85
C PHE A 211 -3.10 5.74 -9.19
N LEU A 212 -4.14 5.77 -9.98
CA LEU A 212 -5.53 5.66 -9.55
C LEU A 212 -6.11 4.33 -10.01
N VAL A 213 -6.80 3.61 -9.12
CA VAL A 213 -7.47 2.35 -9.46
C VAL A 213 -8.88 2.36 -8.88
N ASN A 214 -9.88 2.14 -9.73
CA ASN A 214 -11.25 1.92 -9.28
C ASN A 214 -11.45 0.48 -8.81
N VAL A 215 -11.85 0.30 -7.56
CA VAL A 215 -12.12 -1.00 -6.94
C VAL A 215 -13.56 -1.13 -6.43
N SER A 216 -14.47 -0.30 -6.96
CA SER A 216 -15.85 -0.18 -6.44
C SER A 216 -16.80 -1.28 -6.90
N GLY A 217 -16.44 -2.08 -7.91
CA GLY A 217 -17.36 -3.01 -8.56
C GLY A 217 -18.31 -2.35 -9.55
N ARG A 218 -18.16 -1.04 -9.82
CA ARG A 218 -19.03 -0.25 -10.72
C ARG A 218 -18.24 0.86 -11.43
N THR A 219 -18.79 1.40 -12.49
CA THR A 219 -18.24 2.62 -13.11
C THR A 219 -18.48 3.81 -12.19
N LEU A 220 -17.43 4.59 -11.94
CA LEU A 220 -17.47 5.84 -11.18
C LEU A 220 -17.34 7.04 -12.14
N HIS A 221 -17.77 8.20 -11.66
CA HIS A 221 -17.57 9.50 -12.31
C HIS A 221 -16.87 10.43 -11.32
N PRO A 222 -15.57 10.23 -11.07
CA PRO A 222 -14.84 10.99 -10.07
C PRO A 222 -14.62 12.43 -10.51
N GLU A 223 -14.66 13.33 -9.55
CA GLU A 223 -14.09 14.65 -9.71
C GLU A 223 -12.63 14.59 -9.25
N ILE A 224 -11.73 15.21 -10.01
CA ILE A 224 -10.32 15.40 -9.61
C ILE A 224 -10.04 16.91 -9.66
N ARG A 225 -9.36 17.41 -8.63
CA ARG A 225 -8.88 18.80 -8.58
C ARG A 225 -7.38 18.80 -8.39
N LEU A 226 -6.67 19.37 -9.35
CA LEU A 226 -5.22 19.48 -9.37
C LEU A 226 -4.80 20.94 -9.38
N GLU A 227 -3.64 21.26 -8.82
CA GLU A 227 -3.11 22.62 -8.78
C GLU A 227 -2.63 23.13 -10.15
N SER A 228 -2.31 22.21 -11.07
CA SER A 228 -1.84 22.53 -12.43
C SER A 228 -2.30 21.47 -13.42
N ASP A 229 -2.28 21.81 -14.70
CA ASP A 229 -2.60 20.87 -15.78
C ASP A 229 -1.73 19.61 -15.69
N ARG A 230 -2.38 18.46 -15.79
CA ARG A 230 -1.74 17.13 -15.80
C ARG A 230 -2.35 16.28 -16.91
N ASP A 231 -1.55 15.35 -17.39
CA ASP A 231 -2.00 14.32 -18.31
C ASP A 231 -2.62 13.16 -17.52
N LEU A 232 -3.79 12.70 -17.96
CA LEU A 232 -4.37 11.44 -17.53
C LEU A 232 -4.02 10.37 -18.57
N TYR A 233 -3.20 9.43 -18.19
CA TYR A 233 -2.68 8.38 -19.06
C TYR A 233 -3.34 7.04 -18.77
N ASP A 234 -3.86 6.38 -19.81
CA ASP A 234 -4.37 5.00 -19.75
C ASP A 234 -3.25 4.02 -20.16
N PRO A 235 -2.70 3.23 -19.22
CA PRO A 235 -1.63 2.28 -19.51
C PRO A 235 -2.13 1.07 -20.31
N THR A 236 -3.43 0.83 -20.36
CA THR A 236 -4.03 -0.26 -21.15
C THR A 236 -4.14 0.15 -22.61
N ALA A 237 -4.68 1.32 -22.88
CA ALA A 237 -4.82 1.86 -24.22
C ALA A 237 -3.52 2.48 -24.77
N ASP A 238 -2.51 2.73 -23.91
CA ASP A 238 -1.24 3.38 -24.25
C ASP A 238 -1.40 4.79 -24.81
N CYS A 239 -2.25 5.58 -24.19
CA CYS A 239 -2.49 6.96 -24.62
C CYS A 239 -2.88 7.90 -23.48
N VAL A 240 -2.65 9.19 -23.69
CA VAL A 240 -3.23 10.25 -22.85
C VAL A 240 -4.70 10.39 -23.24
N VAL A 241 -5.59 10.23 -22.26
CA VAL A 241 -7.05 10.32 -22.48
C VAL A 241 -7.61 11.69 -22.12
N HIS A 242 -6.89 12.48 -21.33
CA HIS A 242 -7.26 13.82 -20.94
C HIS A 242 -6.04 14.64 -20.50
N THR A 243 -6.10 15.96 -20.64
CA THR A 243 -5.14 16.92 -20.07
C THR A 243 -5.89 18.09 -19.45
N GLY A 244 -5.57 18.43 -18.21
CA GLY A 244 -6.20 19.56 -17.51
C GLY A 244 -6.02 19.50 -15.99
N THR A 245 -6.62 20.48 -15.31
CA THR A 245 -6.66 20.55 -13.83
C THR A 245 -7.86 19.80 -13.24
N THR A 246 -8.84 19.43 -14.06
CA THR A 246 -10.05 18.72 -13.65
C THR A 246 -10.42 17.70 -14.71
N LEU A 247 -11.08 16.62 -14.32
CA LEU A 247 -11.67 15.69 -15.28
C LEU A 247 -12.92 16.25 -15.94
N PRO A 248 -13.23 15.85 -17.21
CA PRO A 248 -14.52 16.16 -17.82
C PRO A 248 -15.66 15.56 -16.98
N GLY A 249 -16.79 16.29 -16.87
CA GLY A 249 -17.93 15.83 -16.09
C GLY A 249 -18.60 14.54 -16.60
N ASN A 250 -18.26 14.09 -17.80
CA ASN A 250 -18.69 12.82 -18.38
C ASN A 250 -17.58 11.75 -18.39
N PHE A 251 -16.47 11.98 -17.67
CA PHE A 251 -15.40 10.99 -17.59
C PHE A 251 -15.90 9.74 -16.86
N GLU A 252 -15.72 8.59 -17.51
CA GLU A 252 -16.06 7.29 -16.96
C GLU A 252 -14.80 6.60 -16.45
N PHE A 253 -14.85 6.15 -15.18
CA PHE A 253 -13.80 5.37 -14.54
C PHE A 253 -14.34 3.96 -14.27
N PRO A 254 -14.20 3.01 -15.24
CA PRO A 254 -14.74 1.66 -15.12
C PRO A 254 -14.14 0.90 -13.94
N ASP A 255 -14.88 -0.06 -13.39
CA ASP A 255 -14.34 -0.97 -12.39
C ASP A 255 -13.11 -1.72 -12.88
N GLY A 256 -12.12 -1.86 -12.01
CA GLY A 256 -10.84 -2.51 -12.31
C GLY A 256 -9.94 -1.76 -13.29
N SER A 257 -10.35 -0.59 -13.81
CA SER A 257 -9.48 0.24 -14.64
C SER A 257 -8.47 1.01 -13.78
N ALA A 258 -7.36 1.41 -14.40
CA ALA A 258 -6.29 2.16 -13.76
C ALA A 258 -5.79 3.28 -14.67
N PHE A 259 -5.46 4.42 -14.07
CA PHE A 259 -4.91 5.59 -14.75
C PHE A 259 -3.73 6.19 -13.98
N PHE A 260 -2.88 6.91 -14.72
CA PHE A 260 -1.80 7.71 -14.16
C PHE A 260 -2.00 9.18 -14.45
#